data_c16bb2f7e943e6b86d2468da260e4e64
#
_entry.id   c16bb2f7e943e6b86d2468da260e4e64
#
_cell.length_a   1.000
_cell.length_b   1.000
_cell.length_c   1.000
_cell.angle_alpha   90.00
_cell.angle_beta   90.00
_cell.angle_gamma   90.00
#
_symmetry.space_group_name_H-M   'P 1'
#
loop_
_entity.id
_entity.type
_entity.pdbx_description
1 polymer ?
#
loop_
_entity_poly.entity_id
_entity_poly.type
_entity_poly.pdbx_seq_one_letter_code
_entity_poly.pdbx_strand_id
1 'polypeptide(L)'
;LCLVDRSFLEHCFTCFHPGIIHEDHAFAIRIYLNARRVCYVPEGFFKRRIRSGSIMTGRFGMRNIEGYATVCAQMRALGEERPEWKAVIGKYLSYTLNDVIWAGHRMSLLEKVETACRFRRLRLGKYVSFRNWAVFWLKKK
;
A
#
# COMPACT_ATOMS: atom_id res chain seq x y z
N LEU A 1 3.43 -6.11 -13.64
CA LEU A 1 2.41 -6.15 -14.69
C LEU A 1 1.57 -7.41 -14.50
N CYS A 2 0.26 -7.32 -14.65
CA CYS A 2 -0.61 -8.50 -14.68
C CYS A 2 -1.54 -8.43 -15.90
N LEU A 3 -1.87 -9.60 -16.43
CA LEU A 3 -2.97 -9.79 -17.37
C LEU A 3 -4.11 -10.42 -16.59
N VAL A 4 -5.30 -9.90 -16.76
CA VAL A 4 -6.48 -10.32 -16.00
C VAL A 4 -7.61 -10.57 -17.00
N ASP A 5 -8.33 -11.67 -16.81
CA ASP A 5 -9.50 -11.98 -17.62
C ASP A 5 -10.58 -10.91 -17.42
N ARG A 6 -11.20 -10.47 -18.53
CA ARG A 6 -12.17 -9.38 -18.49
C ARG A 6 -13.44 -9.77 -17.73
N SER A 7 -13.95 -10.98 -17.95
CA SER A 7 -15.16 -11.44 -17.28
C SER A 7 -14.94 -11.58 -15.77
N PHE A 8 -13.74 -12.00 -15.35
CA PHE A 8 -13.35 -12.00 -13.94
C PHE A 8 -13.33 -10.59 -13.33
N LEU A 9 -12.82 -9.58 -14.04
CA LEU A 9 -12.83 -8.20 -13.56
C LEU A 9 -14.25 -7.66 -13.37
N GLU A 10 -15.15 -7.95 -14.31
CA GLU A 10 -16.56 -7.55 -14.26
C GLU A 10 -17.27 -8.18 -13.03
N HIS A 11 -16.91 -9.39 -12.65
CA HIS A 11 -17.45 -10.05 -11.46
C HIS A 11 -16.84 -9.58 -10.15
N CYS A 12 -15.59 -9.13 -10.14
CA CYS A 12 -14.91 -8.66 -8.94
C CYS A 12 -15.38 -7.29 -8.45
N PHE A 13 -16.13 -6.52 -9.25
CA PHE A 13 -16.57 -5.14 -8.95
C PHE A 13 -15.45 -4.27 -8.37
N THR A 14 -14.24 -4.41 -8.89
CA THR A 14 -13.06 -3.76 -8.37
C THR A 14 -12.71 -2.59 -9.26
N CYS A 15 -12.62 -1.39 -8.69
CA CYS A 15 -12.22 -0.17 -9.38
C CYS A 15 -11.07 0.52 -8.65
N PHE A 16 -10.39 1.41 -9.36
CA PHE A 16 -9.38 2.28 -8.77
C PHE A 16 -10.02 3.32 -7.85
N HIS A 17 -9.38 3.61 -6.72
CA HIS A 17 -9.83 4.69 -5.84
C HIS A 17 -9.49 6.04 -6.49
N PRO A 18 -10.46 6.91 -6.78
CA PRO A 18 -10.19 8.20 -7.38
C PRO A 18 -9.48 9.16 -6.41
N GLY A 19 -8.64 10.03 -6.93
CA GLY A 19 -8.07 11.16 -6.21
C GLY A 19 -6.85 10.86 -5.31
N ILE A 20 -6.42 9.60 -5.20
CA ILE A 20 -5.20 9.22 -4.45
C ILE A 20 -4.12 8.70 -5.39
N ILE A 21 -2.88 8.74 -4.96
CA ILE A 21 -1.80 7.96 -5.57
C ILE A 21 -1.71 6.59 -4.89
N HIS A 22 -1.12 5.60 -5.56
CA HIS A 22 -1.06 4.19 -5.09
C HIS A 22 -2.41 3.47 -5.06
N GLU A 23 -3.37 3.94 -5.86
CA GLU A 23 -4.70 3.35 -6.04
C GLU A 23 -4.64 1.92 -6.59
N ASP A 24 -3.58 1.62 -7.34
CA ASP A 24 -3.29 0.31 -7.93
C ASP A 24 -3.06 -0.79 -6.87
N HIS A 25 -2.60 -0.45 -5.69
CA HIS A 25 -2.42 -1.40 -4.58
C HIS A 25 -3.74 -2.03 -4.13
N ALA A 26 -4.78 -1.22 -3.91
CA ALA A 26 -6.09 -1.75 -3.52
C ALA A 26 -6.71 -2.61 -4.62
N PHE A 27 -6.55 -2.18 -5.86
CA PHE A 27 -7.01 -2.91 -7.04
C PHE A 27 -6.31 -4.27 -7.15
N ALA A 28 -4.98 -4.28 -7.10
CA ALA A 28 -4.20 -5.51 -7.24
C ALA A 28 -4.51 -6.53 -6.14
N ILE A 29 -4.51 -6.12 -4.87
CA ILE A 29 -4.77 -7.07 -3.77
C ILE A 29 -6.17 -7.67 -3.86
N ARG A 30 -7.20 -6.90 -4.25
CA ARG A 30 -8.55 -7.42 -4.45
C ARG A 30 -8.61 -8.46 -5.57
N ILE A 31 -7.90 -8.23 -6.68
CA ILE A 31 -7.78 -9.21 -7.77
C ILE A 31 -7.17 -10.51 -7.23
N TYR A 32 -6.05 -10.45 -6.54
CA TYR A 32 -5.38 -11.64 -6.00
C TYR A 32 -6.23 -12.39 -4.98
N LEU A 33 -6.96 -11.70 -4.11
CA LEU A 33 -7.82 -12.31 -3.11
C LEU A 33 -9.03 -13.06 -3.73
N ASN A 34 -9.51 -12.61 -4.88
CA ASN A 34 -10.63 -13.24 -5.57
C ASN A 34 -10.21 -14.26 -6.64
N ALA A 35 -8.94 -14.28 -7.05
CA ALA A 35 -8.46 -15.15 -8.12
C ALA A 35 -8.43 -16.62 -7.69
N ARG A 36 -9.05 -17.49 -8.49
CA ARG A 36 -8.99 -18.96 -8.29
C ARG A 36 -7.63 -19.53 -8.72
N ARG A 37 -7.03 -18.94 -9.73
CA ARG A 37 -5.73 -19.35 -10.29
C ARG A 37 -4.91 -18.14 -10.63
N VAL A 38 -3.62 -18.19 -10.25
CA VAL A 38 -2.62 -17.17 -10.59
C VAL A 38 -1.45 -17.90 -11.22
N CYS A 39 -0.97 -17.38 -12.34
CA CYS A 39 0.24 -17.87 -13.01
C CYS A 39 1.31 -16.80 -12.94
N TYR A 40 2.53 -17.22 -12.64
CA TYR A 40 3.70 -16.36 -12.68
C TYR A 40 4.52 -16.68 -13.93
N VAL A 41 4.86 -15.63 -14.69
CA VAL A 41 5.69 -15.71 -15.90
C VAL A 41 7.02 -15.00 -15.59
N PRO A 42 8.14 -15.75 -15.51
CA PRO A 42 9.42 -15.20 -15.03
C PRO A 42 10.18 -14.37 -16.10
N GLU A 43 9.71 -14.37 -17.35
CA GLU A 43 10.39 -13.66 -18.43
C GLU A 43 10.22 -12.14 -18.34
N GLY A 44 11.27 -11.42 -18.60
CA GLY A 44 11.32 -9.97 -18.60
C GLY A 44 10.91 -9.34 -19.93
N PHE A 45 9.64 -9.34 -20.27
CA PHE A 45 9.12 -8.77 -21.53
C PHE A 45 8.59 -7.34 -21.41
N PHE A 46 8.65 -6.72 -20.24
CA PHE A 46 8.18 -5.35 -20.00
C PHE A 46 9.34 -4.41 -19.68
N LYS A 47 9.45 -3.31 -20.44
CA LYS A 47 10.42 -2.22 -20.18
C LYS A 47 9.73 -0.99 -19.64
N ARG A 48 10.12 -0.53 -18.46
CA ARG A 48 9.61 0.67 -17.80
C ARG A 48 10.54 1.85 -18.02
N ARG A 49 10.02 2.94 -18.57
CA ARG A 49 10.77 4.21 -18.65
C ARG A 49 10.77 4.90 -17.29
N ILE A 50 11.95 5.24 -16.80
CA ILE A 50 12.11 6.09 -15.60
C ILE A 50 12.26 7.54 -16.10
N ARG A 51 11.45 8.44 -15.58
CA ARG A 51 11.48 9.87 -15.90
C ARG A 51 11.70 10.70 -14.65
N SER A 52 12.52 11.75 -14.74
CA SER A 52 12.62 12.77 -13.71
C SER A 52 11.24 13.45 -13.53
N GLY A 53 10.90 13.83 -12.28
CA GLY A 53 9.60 14.46 -11.98
C GLY A 53 8.37 13.53 -11.99
N SER A 54 8.55 12.22 -12.15
CA SER A 54 7.45 11.26 -11.98
C SER A 54 7.15 11.02 -10.50
N ILE A 55 5.96 10.49 -10.19
CA ILE A 55 5.57 10.09 -8.82
C ILE A 55 6.63 9.18 -8.18
N MET A 56 7.27 8.31 -8.99
CA MET A 56 8.29 7.36 -8.51
C MET A 56 9.65 8.00 -8.20
N THR A 57 9.95 9.14 -8.81
CA THR A 57 11.22 9.86 -8.62
C THR A 57 11.07 11.09 -7.74
N GLY A 58 9.84 11.44 -7.38
CA GLY A 58 9.52 12.53 -6.48
C GLY A 58 9.88 12.25 -5.02
N ARG A 59 9.91 13.32 -4.22
CA ARG A 59 10.10 13.20 -2.77
C ARG A 59 8.93 12.42 -2.14
N PHE A 60 9.24 11.44 -1.31
CA PHE A 60 8.24 10.79 -0.46
C PHE A 60 7.72 11.79 0.59
N GLY A 61 6.42 11.94 0.72
CA GLY A 61 5.79 12.94 1.61
C GLY A 61 4.33 12.59 1.92
N MET A 62 3.59 13.59 2.44
CA MET A 62 2.21 13.39 2.93
C MET A 62 1.26 12.83 1.88
N ARG A 63 1.41 13.18 0.61
CA ARG A 63 0.59 12.63 -0.48
C ARG A 63 0.75 11.10 -0.60
N ASN A 64 1.97 10.58 -0.42
CA ASN A 64 2.22 9.14 -0.39
C ASN A 64 1.59 8.50 0.85
N ILE A 65 1.78 9.11 2.03
CA ILE A 65 1.17 8.66 3.29
C ILE A 65 -0.35 8.57 3.16
N GLU A 66 -0.98 9.58 2.58
CA GLU A 66 -2.43 9.62 2.40
C GLU A 66 -2.93 8.48 1.51
N GLY A 67 -2.30 8.28 0.36
CA GLY A 67 -2.64 7.19 -0.56
C GLY A 67 -2.52 5.82 0.12
N TYR A 68 -1.35 5.51 0.67
CA TYR A 68 -1.14 4.23 1.36
C TYR A 68 -2.03 4.05 2.59
N ALA A 69 -2.23 5.09 3.41
CA ALA A 69 -3.09 4.99 4.59
C ALA A 69 -4.55 4.72 4.22
N THR A 70 -5.04 5.36 3.15
CA THR A 70 -6.40 5.14 2.61
C THR A 70 -6.56 3.70 2.13
N VAL A 71 -5.64 3.22 1.28
CA VAL A 71 -5.66 1.85 0.77
C VAL A 71 -5.57 0.83 1.91
N CYS A 72 -4.62 1.02 2.84
CA CYS A 72 -4.44 0.11 3.96
C CYS A 72 -5.65 0.09 4.91
N ALA A 73 -6.31 1.23 5.12
CA ALA A 73 -7.55 1.28 5.92
C ALA A 73 -8.69 0.50 5.25
N GLN A 74 -8.84 0.63 3.93
CA GLN A 74 -9.81 -0.16 3.17
C GLN A 74 -9.53 -1.67 3.25
N MET A 75 -8.26 -2.06 3.11
CA MET A 75 -7.86 -3.46 3.21
C MET A 75 -8.08 -4.01 4.62
N ARG A 76 -7.78 -3.21 5.66
CA ARG A 76 -8.06 -3.59 7.04
C ARG A 76 -9.56 -3.85 7.25
N ALA A 77 -10.42 -2.95 6.79
CA ALA A 77 -11.88 -3.12 6.86
C ALA A 77 -12.33 -4.40 6.13
N LEU A 78 -11.83 -4.61 4.91
CA LEU A 78 -12.11 -5.82 4.15
C LEU A 78 -11.70 -7.11 4.89
N GLY A 79 -10.57 -7.10 5.60
CA GLY A 79 -10.14 -8.23 6.42
C GLY A 79 -10.98 -8.44 7.69
N GLU A 80 -11.71 -7.43 8.14
CA GLU A 80 -12.69 -7.54 9.23
C GLU A 80 -14.04 -8.10 8.72
N GLU A 81 -14.44 -7.72 7.50
CA GLU A 81 -15.65 -8.22 6.82
C GLU A 81 -15.49 -9.66 6.30
N ARG A 82 -14.27 -10.05 5.91
CA ARG A 82 -13.95 -11.34 5.29
C ARG A 82 -12.85 -12.06 6.10
N PRO A 83 -13.24 -12.80 7.15
CA PRO A 83 -12.30 -13.47 8.05
C PRO A 83 -11.31 -14.42 7.36
N GLU A 84 -11.74 -15.06 6.27
CA GLU A 84 -10.90 -15.93 5.45
C GLU A 84 -9.69 -15.24 4.82
N TRP A 85 -9.76 -13.93 4.60
CA TRP A 85 -8.67 -13.12 4.03
C TRP A 85 -7.81 -12.42 5.08
N LYS A 86 -8.24 -12.44 6.33
CA LYS A 86 -7.62 -11.68 7.43
C LYS A 86 -6.13 -11.91 7.58
N ALA A 87 -5.69 -13.17 7.47
CA ALA A 87 -4.27 -13.52 7.60
C ALA A 87 -3.42 -12.95 6.44
N VAL A 88 -3.91 -13.08 5.19
CA VAL A 88 -3.22 -12.58 4.00
C VAL A 88 -3.19 -11.05 4.01
N ILE A 89 -4.31 -10.42 4.30
CA ILE A 89 -4.41 -8.96 4.42
C ILE A 89 -3.49 -8.47 5.55
N GLY A 90 -3.43 -9.15 6.69
CA GLY A 90 -2.54 -8.80 7.79
C GLY A 90 -1.06 -8.78 7.37
N LYS A 91 -0.61 -9.78 6.61
CA LYS A 91 0.75 -9.81 6.02
C LYS A 91 0.97 -8.65 5.04
N TYR A 92 0.03 -8.41 4.14
CA TYR A 92 0.09 -7.29 3.21
C TYR A 92 0.21 -5.94 3.93
N LEU A 93 -0.64 -5.70 4.94
CA LEU A 93 -0.60 -4.47 5.75
C LEU A 93 0.74 -4.31 6.45
N SER A 94 1.25 -5.38 7.07
CA SER A 94 2.55 -5.33 7.75
C SER A 94 3.67 -5.01 6.77
N TYR A 95 3.73 -5.69 5.63
CA TYR A 95 4.75 -5.44 4.61
C TYR A 95 4.69 -3.99 4.11
N THR A 96 3.53 -3.57 3.61
CA THR A 96 3.34 -2.25 3.00
C THR A 96 3.60 -1.11 3.99
N LEU A 97 3.05 -1.21 5.22
CA LEU A 97 3.18 -0.12 6.20
C LEU A 97 4.58 -0.01 6.79
N ASN A 98 5.32 -1.11 6.88
CA ASN A 98 6.73 -1.06 7.26
C ASN A 98 7.58 -0.34 6.20
N ASP A 99 7.34 -0.59 4.92
CA ASP A 99 8.03 0.12 3.83
C ASP A 99 7.67 1.61 3.80
N VAL A 100 6.39 1.94 3.98
CA VAL A 100 5.90 3.32 4.04
C VAL A 100 6.55 4.10 5.18
N ILE A 101 6.60 3.55 6.38
CA ILE A 101 7.21 4.19 7.55
C ILE A 101 8.73 4.29 7.36
N TRP A 102 9.36 3.26 6.80
CA TRP A 102 10.78 3.32 6.46
C TRP A 102 11.07 4.44 5.45
N ALA A 103 10.31 4.55 4.37
CA ALA A 103 10.47 5.61 3.37
C ALA A 103 10.24 7.01 3.97
N GLY A 104 9.32 7.12 4.93
CA GLY A 104 8.98 8.37 5.61
C GLY A 104 10.02 8.92 6.58
N HIS A 105 11.14 8.20 6.86
CA HIS A 105 12.14 8.68 7.84
C HIS A 105 12.75 10.06 7.51
N ARG A 106 12.74 10.46 6.24
CA ARG A 106 13.26 11.76 5.77
C ARG A 106 12.23 12.90 5.79
N MET A 107 11.02 12.64 6.21
CA MET A 107 9.96 13.64 6.33
C MET A 107 10.27 14.64 7.46
N SER A 108 9.67 15.82 7.42
CA SER A 108 9.74 16.80 8.49
C SER A 108 9.08 16.30 9.77
N LEU A 109 9.40 16.91 10.91
CA LEU A 109 8.80 16.51 12.19
C LEU A 109 7.27 16.64 12.17
N LEU A 110 6.75 17.73 11.60
CA LEU A 110 5.31 17.95 11.47
C LEU A 110 4.64 16.84 10.64
N GLU A 111 5.21 16.51 9.48
CA GLU A 111 4.71 15.41 8.65
C GLU A 111 4.75 14.05 9.38
N LYS A 112 5.79 13.81 10.19
CA LYS A 112 5.91 12.60 11.01
C LYS A 112 4.81 12.53 12.08
N VAL A 113 4.56 13.61 12.78
CA VAL A 113 3.49 13.69 13.78
C VAL A 113 2.14 13.47 13.12
N GLU A 114 1.86 14.13 12.01
CA GLU A 114 0.61 13.94 11.26
C GLU A 114 0.44 12.49 10.78
N THR A 115 1.50 11.87 10.29
CA THR A 115 1.51 10.45 9.90
C THR A 115 1.16 9.55 11.07
N ALA A 116 1.78 9.75 12.24
CA ALA A 116 1.52 8.95 13.44
C ALA A 116 0.07 9.11 13.93
N CYS A 117 -0.44 10.34 13.95
CA CYS A 117 -1.85 10.63 14.28
C CYS A 117 -2.82 9.94 13.32
N ARG A 118 -2.56 10.01 12.01
CA ARG A 118 -3.35 9.34 10.98
C ARG A 118 -3.34 7.82 11.14
N PHE A 119 -2.18 7.22 11.37
CA PHE A 119 -2.04 5.78 11.58
C PHE A 119 -2.75 5.32 12.86
N ARG A 120 -2.71 6.12 13.93
CA ARG A 120 -3.45 5.85 15.16
C ARG A 120 -4.97 5.88 14.89
N ARG A 121 -5.48 6.94 14.26
CA ARG A 121 -6.90 7.09 13.92
C ARG A 121 -7.43 5.95 13.07
N LEU A 122 -6.65 5.51 12.08
CA LEU A 122 -6.99 4.43 11.17
C LEU A 122 -6.64 3.02 11.71
N ARG A 123 -6.14 2.92 12.96
CA ARG A 123 -5.72 1.66 13.60
C ARG A 123 -4.67 0.87 12.80
N LEU A 124 -3.81 1.58 12.08
CA LEU A 124 -2.76 1.00 11.23
C LEU A 124 -1.44 0.78 11.97
N GLY A 125 -1.18 1.52 13.04
CA GLY A 125 0.10 1.50 13.77
C GLY A 125 0.53 0.12 14.28
N LYS A 126 -0.43 -0.77 14.58
CA LYS A 126 -0.16 -2.13 15.05
C LYS A 126 0.50 -3.06 14.02
N TYR A 127 0.45 -2.70 12.74
CA TYR A 127 1.07 -3.46 11.64
C TYR A 127 2.52 -3.04 11.37
N VAL A 128 2.98 -1.94 12.00
CA VAL A 128 4.34 -1.44 11.84
C VAL A 128 5.21 -1.94 12.99
N SER A 129 6.39 -2.48 12.67
CA SER A 129 7.34 -2.96 13.67
C SER A 129 7.89 -1.82 14.53
N PHE A 130 8.22 -2.12 15.78
CA PHE A 130 8.88 -1.17 16.68
C PHE A 130 10.18 -0.62 16.08
N ARG A 131 10.98 -1.47 15.43
CA ARG A 131 12.22 -1.07 14.74
C ARG A 131 11.97 0.03 13.70
N ASN A 132 10.94 -0.11 12.88
CA ASN A 132 10.64 0.87 11.84
C ASN A 132 10.08 2.17 12.41
N TRP A 133 9.29 2.11 13.49
CA TRP A 133 8.92 3.30 14.24
C TRP A 133 10.14 4.01 14.84
N ALA A 134 11.09 3.27 15.42
CA ALA A 134 12.32 3.86 15.93
C ALA A 134 13.13 4.55 14.82
N VAL A 135 13.31 3.91 13.67
CA VAL A 135 13.98 4.51 12.50
C VAL A 135 13.24 5.76 12.01
N PHE A 136 11.91 5.70 11.93
CA PHE A 136 11.08 6.81 11.50
C PHE A 136 11.31 8.07 12.33
N TRP A 137 11.39 7.91 13.65
CA TRP A 137 11.56 9.04 14.57
C TRP A 137 13.01 9.48 14.75
N LEU A 138 13.94 8.54 14.86
CA LEU A 138 15.30 8.79 15.33
C LEU A 138 16.33 8.96 14.21
N LYS A 139 16.10 8.37 13.03
CA LYS A 139 17.06 8.49 11.94
C LYS A 139 17.05 9.91 11.40
N LYS A 140 18.19 10.60 11.60
CA LYS A 140 18.44 11.92 11.01
C LYS A 140 18.66 11.80 9.49
N LYS A 141 18.43 12.88 8.78
CA LYS A 141 18.66 12.98 7.33
C LYS A 141 20.11 12.69 6.97
#